data_82b9279bfe3a5b8776d8ad118068c735
#
_entry.id   82b9279bfe3a5b8776d8ad118068c735
#
_cell.length_a   1.000
_cell.length_b   1.000
_cell.length_c   1.000
_cell.angle_alpha   90.00
_cell.angle_beta   90.00
_cell.angle_gamma   90.00
#
_symmetry.space_group_name_H-M   'P 1'
#
loop_
_entity.id
_entity.type
_entity.pdbx_description
1 polymer ?
#
loop_
_entity_poly.entity_id
_entity_poly.type
_entity_poly.pdbx_seq_one_letter_code
_entity_poly.pdbx_strand_id
1 'polypeptide(L)'
;VASSVEMTGAAQAVPGLAPAPTTHAGVLLWVAEMAELLEPDKVVWCDGSRAEWDRLTKQLVAKGTFVPLTGKPNSFWAVSDPADVARVEDRTFICSDDASDAGPTNNWMDPVDMTTIMTEEYRGAMAGRTMYVIAFCMGPLGSDDPKFGVQITDSEYVAVSMQIMTRSGSHVWDRLGLRGRFVKCVHSVGAPLAPGQSDVPWPCDATKYISHFPSTRTIWSYGSGYGGNALLGKKCFALRIASVMARDEGWLAEHMLILKLTSPEGAAKYVAAAFPSSCGKTNMAMLQPALPGWTAETIGDDIAWMRFGADGRLYAVNPEAGFFGVAPGTGKSTNPNAMDTIELGNSIFTNTALTDDGDVWWEGMTKTPPEHLIDWQGQQWTPESTEPAAHPNSRYCTPIAQCPTVAAEWDDPTGVPISAIFFGGRRASTVPLITEALSWRHGVFLASTLSSETTAAAAGEVGVLRRDPMAMRPFLGYHVGDYFQHWLNIGTRSDPDLLPKIFYVNWFRRDSGGKFLWPGFGENARVLKWALDRLDAATDAVATPIGFVPTCDALDRTGLDISDQDLHAALAVNIDEWVTEAESIDYWYASIGGNRLPDELRVELGALRMRLAEARQTSRL
;
A
#
# COMPACT_ATOMS: atom_id res chain seq x y z
N VAL A 1 31.95 20.62 27.04
CA VAL A 1 31.15 20.76 28.27
C VAL A 1 29.74 20.37 27.88
N ALA A 2 29.37 19.11 28.14
CA ALA A 2 28.01 18.60 27.92
C ALA A 2 27.18 19.17 29.07
N SER A 3 26.27 20.09 28.77
CA SER A 3 25.19 20.44 29.70
C SER A 3 24.20 19.27 29.72
N SER A 4 24.14 18.57 30.84
CA SER A 4 23.04 17.69 31.20
C SER A 4 21.73 18.49 31.12
N VAL A 5 20.88 18.19 30.16
CA VAL A 5 19.50 18.68 30.15
C VAL A 5 18.84 18.06 31.39
N GLU A 6 18.57 18.85 32.40
CA GLU A 6 17.76 18.43 33.53
C GLU A 6 16.35 18.14 33.01
N MET A 7 15.99 16.85 32.97
CA MET A 7 14.62 16.40 32.68
C MET A 7 13.71 16.87 33.84
N THR A 8 12.55 17.39 33.50
CA THR A 8 11.54 17.81 34.48
C THR A 8 11.13 16.61 35.37
N GLY A 9 10.98 16.82 36.66
CA GLY A 9 10.94 15.80 37.72
C GLY A 9 9.87 14.69 37.59
N ALA A 10 8.82 14.85 36.75
CA ALA A 10 7.80 13.81 36.54
C ALA A 10 8.25 12.76 35.51
N ALA A 11 8.94 13.14 34.42
CA ALA A 11 9.42 12.22 33.37
C ALA A 11 10.53 11.28 33.85
N GLN A 12 11.28 11.63 34.91
CA GLN A 12 12.32 10.78 35.52
C GLN A 12 11.73 9.59 36.30
N ALA A 13 10.45 9.63 36.62
CA ALA A 13 9.79 8.60 37.45
C ALA A 13 9.23 7.42 36.64
N VAL A 14 9.12 7.50 35.29
CA VAL A 14 8.54 6.41 34.49
C VAL A 14 9.55 5.28 34.29
N PRO A 15 9.28 4.06 34.82
CA PRO A 15 10.18 2.92 34.69
C PRO A 15 10.51 2.61 33.22
N GLY A 16 11.80 2.38 32.93
CA GLY A 16 12.27 2.01 31.59
C GLY A 16 12.46 3.17 30.59
N LEU A 17 12.09 4.40 30.96
CA LEU A 17 12.37 5.57 30.14
C LEU A 17 13.88 5.80 29.99
N ALA A 18 14.65 5.57 31.06
CA ALA A 18 16.09 5.58 31.09
C ALA A 18 16.63 4.30 31.77
N PRO A 19 17.80 3.74 31.31
CA PRO A 19 18.60 4.21 30.16
C PRO A 19 17.95 3.86 28.81
N ALA A 20 18.09 4.78 27.84
CA ALA A 20 17.62 4.55 26.47
C ALA A 20 18.75 3.95 25.59
N PRO A 21 18.43 3.21 24.51
CA PRO A 21 19.41 2.62 23.60
C PRO A 21 20.02 3.62 22.63
N THR A 22 19.71 4.90 22.76
CA THR A 22 20.19 5.99 21.89
C THR A 22 20.59 7.20 22.72
N THR A 23 21.50 7.99 22.17
CA THR A 23 21.87 9.31 22.69
C THR A 23 21.37 10.46 21.80
N HIS A 24 20.46 10.19 20.86
CA HIS A 24 19.85 11.18 19.99
C HIS A 24 18.95 12.11 20.80
N ALA A 25 19.38 13.34 21.05
CA ALA A 25 18.68 14.28 21.94
C ALA A 25 17.22 14.54 21.56
N GLY A 26 16.93 14.67 20.25
CA GLY A 26 15.57 14.88 19.76
C GLY A 26 14.63 13.69 20.00
N VAL A 27 15.16 12.45 19.96
CA VAL A 27 14.38 11.25 20.30
C VAL A 27 14.10 11.22 21.78
N LEU A 28 15.13 11.40 22.61
CA LEU A 28 15.02 11.35 24.08
C LEU A 28 14.00 12.37 24.61
N LEU A 29 14.11 13.63 24.14
CA LEU A 29 13.19 14.69 24.53
C LEU A 29 11.76 14.37 24.14
N TRP A 30 11.54 14.01 22.86
CA TRP A 30 10.21 13.71 22.36
C TRP A 30 9.56 12.48 23.04
N VAL A 31 10.31 11.40 23.29
CA VAL A 31 9.79 10.22 24.00
C VAL A 31 9.43 10.58 25.45
N ALA A 32 10.21 11.43 26.10
CA ALA A 32 9.92 11.93 27.45
C ALA A 32 8.65 12.79 27.48
N GLU A 33 8.47 13.72 26.52
CA GLU A 33 7.24 14.52 26.35
C GLU A 33 6.02 13.65 26.14
N MET A 34 6.13 12.60 25.32
CA MET A 34 5.02 11.67 25.09
C MET A 34 4.75 10.79 26.31
N ALA A 35 5.77 10.37 27.06
CA ALA A 35 5.57 9.63 28.30
C ALA A 35 4.86 10.47 29.39
N GLU A 36 5.15 11.77 29.45
CA GLU A 36 4.43 12.70 30.34
C GLU A 36 2.96 12.86 29.93
N LEU A 37 2.67 12.95 28.63
CA LEU A 37 1.30 13.14 28.11
C LEU A 37 0.46 11.87 28.22
N LEU A 38 1.03 10.71 27.85
CA LEU A 38 0.32 9.43 27.73
C LEU A 38 0.24 8.66 29.07
N GLU A 39 1.07 9.01 30.04
CA GLU A 39 1.12 8.45 31.41
C GLU A 39 1.22 6.90 31.46
N PRO A 40 2.17 6.26 30.74
CA PRO A 40 2.30 4.81 30.80
C PRO A 40 2.89 4.34 32.13
N ASP A 41 2.57 3.10 32.54
CA ASP A 41 3.17 2.47 33.73
C ASP A 41 4.66 2.20 33.54
N LYS A 42 5.11 1.97 32.31
CA LYS A 42 6.52 1.77 31.94
C LYS A 42 6.77 2.01 30.46
N VAL A 43 8.04 2.27 30.14
CA VAL A 43 8.53 2.38 28.76
C VAL A 43 9.39 1.16 28.42
N VAL A 44 9.22 0.63 27.21
CA VAL A 44 10.04 -0.44 26.65
C VAL A 44 10.58 0.02 25.30
N TRP A 45 11.91 0.13 25.21
CA TRP A 45 12.59 0.38 23.96
C TRP A 45 12.76 -0.95 23.22
N CYS A 46 12.05 -1.09 22.11
CA CYS A 46 12.08 -2.31 21.33
C CYS A 46 13.42 -2.51 20.63
N ASP A 47 13.98 -3.71 20.76
CA ASP A 47 15.28 -4.07 20.18
C ASP A 47 15.17 -4.91 18.90
N GLY A 48 13.96 -5.36 18.55
CA GLY A 48 13.68 -6.17 17.36
C GLY A 48 14.24 -7.59 17.42
N SER A 49 14.68 -8.05 18.60
CA SER A 49 15.28 -9.36 18.78
C SER A 49 14.24 -10.49 18.77
N ARG A 50 14.71 -11.72 18.50
CA ARG A 50 13.89 -12.92 18.66
C ARG A 50 13.37 -13.07 20.10
N ALA A 51 14.17 -12.72 21.08
CA ALA A 51 13.77 -12.78 22.49
C ALA A 51 12.64 -11.79 22.80
N GLU A 52 12.66 -10.61 22.20
CA GLU A 52 11.55 -9.65 22.31
C GLU A 52 10.29 -10.18 21.63
N TRP A 53 10.39 -10.71 20.43
CA TRP A 53 9.28 -11.36 19.72
C TRP A 53 8.63 -12.45 20.58
N ASP A 54 9.44 -13.39 21.11
CA ASP A 54 8.94 -14.51 21.94
C ASP A 54 8.27 -14.01 23.23
N ARG A 55 8.79 -12.95 23.83
CA ARG A 55 8.20 -12.31 25.01
C ARG A 55 6.86 -11.66 24.68
N LEU A 56 6.78 -10.85 23.62
CA LEU A 56 5.57 -10.12 23.23
C LEU A 56 4.46 -11.06 22.76
N THR A 57 4.79 -12.04 21.93
CA THR A 57 3.81 -13.03 21.45
C THR A 57 3.28 -13.89 22.59
N LYS A 58 4.12 -14.25 23.57
CA LYS A 58 3.70 -14.95 24.78
C LYS A 58 2.75 -14.10 25.64
N GLN A 59 2.97 -12.80 25.74
CA GLN A 59 2.06 -11.87 26.43
C GLN A 59 0.71 -11.79 25.71
N LEU A 60 0.71 -11.67 24.37
CA LEU A 60 -0.50 -11.63 23.55
C LEU A 60 -1.31 -12.94 23.66
N VAL A 61 -0.65 -14.08 23.73
CA VAL A 61 -1.32 -15.38 24.00
C VAL A 61 -1.93 -15.39 25.39
N ALA A 62 -1.22 -14.92 26.40
CA ALA A 62 -1.73 -14.87 27.77
C ALA A 62 -2.93 -13.92 27.94
N LYS A 63 -2.99 -12.85 27.15
CA LYS A 63 -4.13 -11.92 27.08
C LYS A 63 -5.32 -12.45 26.27
N GLY A 64 -5.14 -13.52 25.49
CA GLY A 64 -6.16 -14.04 24.56
C GLY A 64 -6.27 -13.26 23.25
N THR A 65 -5.34 -12.31 22.97
CA THR A 65 -5.26 -11.63 21.68
C THR A 65 -4.76 -12.57 20.59
N PHE A 66 -3.82 -13.45 20.92
CA PHE A 66 -3.26 -14.44 20.00
C PHE A 66 -3.66 -15.86 20.39
N VAL A 67 -4.03 -16.64 19.38
CA VAL A 67 -4.12 -18.10 19.44
C VAL A 67 -2.97 -18.66 18.58
N PRO A 68 -2.02 -19.41 19.17
CA PRO A 68 -0.95 -20.03 18.39
C PRO A 68 -1.52 -21.06 17.42
N LEU A 69 -1.04 -21.04 16.18
CA LEU A 69 -1.43 -22.02 15.15
C LEU A 69 -0.61 -23.32 15.28
N THR A 70 -1.26 -24.45 15.12
CA THR A 70 -0.62 -25.77 15.22
C THR A 70 0.06 -26.18 13.90
N GLY A 71 -0.52 -25.79 12.76
CA GLY A 71 -0.04 -26.14 11.42
C GLY A 71 1.05 -25.22 10.88
N LYS A 72 1.22 -24.01 11.44
CA LYS A 72 2.16 -23.01 10.95
C LYS A 72 3.11 -22.55 12.06
N PRO A 73 4.43 -22.86 11.97
CA PRO A 73 5.37 -22.53 13.02
C PRO A 73 5.41 -21.00 13.27
N ASN A 74 5.50 -20.62 14.56
CA ASN A 74 5.61 -19.22 14.97
C ASN A 74 4.54 -18.31 14.34
N SER A 75 3.31 -18.81 14.25
CA SER A 75 2.18 -18.09 13.66
C SER A 75 1.00 -18.02 14.60
N PHE A 76 0.19 -16.97 14.43
CA PHE A 76 -0.86 -16.64 15.38
C PHE A 76 -2.13 -16.19 14.65
N TRP A 77 -3.27 -16.60 15.17
CA TRP A 77 -4.58 -16.10 14.84
C TRP A 77 -5.00 -15.01 15.83
N ALA A 78 -5.59 -13.93 15.33
CA ALA A 78 -6.10 -12.83 16.11
C ALA A 78 -7.47 -12.39 15.62
N VAL A 79 -8.29 -11.90 16.53
CA VAL A 79 -9.61 -11.31 16.25
C VAL A 79 -9.63 -9.89 16.77
N SER A 80 -10.02 -8.94 15.91
CA SER A 80 -10.24 -7.56 16.32
C SER A 80 -11.63 -7.35 16.88
N ASP A 81 -11.83 -6.23 17.56
CA ASP A 81 -13.18 -5.76 17.86
C ASP A 81 -13.96 -5.55 16.56
N PRO A 82 -15.26 -5.93 16.49
CA PRO A 82 -16.08 -5.70 15.29
C PRO A 82 -16.18 -4.24 14.83
N ALA A 83 -15.96 -3.28 15.72
CA ALA A 83 -15.87 -1.86 15.39
C ALA A 83 -14.48 -1.41 14.86
N ASP A 84 -13.50 -2.34 14.81
CA ASP A 84 -12.12 -2.05 14.42
C ASP A 84 -11.60 -3.05 13.37
N VAL A 85 -12.24 -3.07 12.20
CA VAL A 85 -12.01 -4.08 11.14
C VAL A 85 -11.52 -3.48 9.81
N ALA A 86 -11.45 -2.15 9.68
CA ALA A 86 -11.17 -1.47 8.42
C ALA A 86 -10.43 -0.15 8.61
N ARG A 87 -9.97 0.42 7.51
CA ARG A 87 -9.49 1.81 7.49
C ARG A 87 -10.65 2.76 7.82
N VAL A 88 -10.35 3.81 8.59
CA VAL A 88 -11.29 4.87 8.94
C VAL A 88 -11.03 6.10 8.05
N GLU A 89 -11.45 6.02 6.78
CA GLU A 89 -11.16 7.08 5.78
C GLU A 89 -11.78 8.43 6.18
N ASP A 90 -12.98 8.43 6.74
CA ASP A 90 -13.69 9.60 7.24
C ASP A 90 -13.04 10.25 8.48
N ARG A 91 -12.19 9.51 9.18
CA ARG A 91 -11.44 9.97 10.37
C ARG A 91 -9.94 10.09 10.11
N THR A 92 -9.53 10.04 8.83
CA THR A 92 -8.15 10.24 8.39
C THR A 92 -7.99 11.66 7.85
N PHE A 93 -7.08 12.43 8.44
CA PHE A 93 -6.92 13.86 8.18
C PHE A 93 -5.51 14.21 7.72
N ILE A 94 -5.44 15.20 6.82
CA ILE A 94 -4.22 15.93 6.48
C ILE A 94 -4.33 17.31 7.13
N CYS A 95 -3.45 17.57 8.09
CA CYS A 95 -3.42 18.80 8.88
C CYS A 95 -2.32 19.71 8.32
N SER A 96 -2.52 20.19 7.10
CA SER A 96 -1.67 21.20 6.46
C SER A 96 -1.98 22.60 7.00
N ASP A 97 -1.00 23.50 6.93
CA ASP A 97 -1.13 24.88 7.43
C ASP A 97 -2.20 25.67 6.66
N ASP A 98 -2.44 25.31 5.39
CA ASP A 98 -3.53 25.85 4.57
C ASP A 98 -4.46 24.69 4.14
N ALA A 99 -5.77 24.89 4.32
CA ALA A 99 -6.80 23.92 3.92
C ALA A 99 -6.73 23.55 2.44
N SER A 100 -6.37 24.52 1.58
CA SER A 100 -6.23 24.27 0.15
C SER A 100 -5.10 23.29 -0.19
N ASP A 101 -4.10 23.12 0.68
CA ASP A 101 -2.98 22.20 0.47
C ASP A 101 -3.37 20.73 0.72
N ALA A 102 -4.40 20.45 1.48
CA ALA A 102 -4.97 19.11 1.60
C ALA A 102 -5.69 18.66 0.31
N GLY A 103 -6.31 19.60 -0.39
CA GLY A 103 -7.02 19.39 -1.65
C GLY A 103 -8.35 18.65 -1.52
N PRO A 104 -9.02 18.40 -2.65
CA PRO A 104 -10.39 17.86 -2.65
C PRO A 104 -10.48 16.36 -2.34
N THR A 105 -9.35 15.65 -2.25
CA THR A 105 -9.30 14.21 -2.05
C THR A 105 -9.03 13.80 -0.60
N ASN A 106 -8.71 14.75 0.28
CA ASN A 106 -8.41 14.52 1.69
C ASN A 106 -9.43 15.22 2.60
N ASN A 107 -9.63 14.67 3.79
CA ASN A 107 -10.23 15.44 4.88
C ASN A 107 -9.16 16.35 5.46
N TRP A 108 -9.51 17.59 5.70
CA TRP A 108 -8.63 18.57 6.32
C TRP A 108 -9.14 18.97 7.71
N MET A 109 -8.20 19.22 8.60
CA MET A 109 -8.46 19.91 9.87
C MET A 109 -7.28 20.82 10.17
N ASP A 110 -7.57 21.99 10.74
CA ASP A 110 -6.53 22.92 11.18
C ASP A 110 -5.53 22.23 12.10
N PRO A 111 -4.22 22.38 11.89
CA PRO A 111 -3.21 21.66 12.69
C PRO A 111 -3.23 22.03 14.18
N VAL A 112 -3.63 23.25 14.54
CA VAL A 112 -3.75 23.67 15.95
C VAL A 112 -4.96 23.02 16.60
N ASP A 113 -6.10 22.99 15.90
CA ASP A 113 -7.33 22.35 16.38
C ASP A 113 -7.12 20.85 16.53
N MET A 114 -6.53 20.19 15.54
CA MET A 114 -6.21 18.76 15.62
C MET A 114 -5.22 18.46 16.75
N THR A 115 -4.20 19.28 16.93
CA THR A 115 -3.24 19.11 18.04
C THR A 115 -3.94 19.24 19.38
N THR A 116 -4.88 20.16 19.52
CA THR A 116 -5.68 20.34 20.74
C THR A 116 -6.52 19.10 21.04
N ILE A 117 -7.30 18.62 20.05
CA ILE A 117 -8.12 17.42 20.15
C ILE A 117 -7.26 16.21 20.53
N MET A 118 -6.19 15.96 19.78
CA MET A 118 -5.35 14.79 20.00
C MET A 118 -4.59 14.85 21.33
N THR A 119 -4.23 16.03 21.81
CA THR A 119 -3.60 16.19 23.13
C THR A 119 -4.59 15.82 24.26
N GLU A 120 -5.87 16.16 24.11
CA GLU A 120 -6.92 15.77 25.06
C GLU A 120 -7.14 14.25 25.04
N GLU A 121 -7.25 13.63 23.86
CA GLU A 121 -7.42 12.17 23.70
C GLU A 121 -6.21 11.38 24.23
N TYR A 122 -5.00 11.92 24.04
CA TYR A 122 -3.77 11.25 24.50
C TYR A 122 -3.49 11.38 25.98
N ARG A 123 -4.10 12.35 26.68
CA ARG A 123 -3.85 12.57 28.10
C ARG A 123 -4.21 11.33 28.93
N GLY A 124 -3.18 10.66 29.48
CA GLY A 124 -3.35 9.44 30.26
C GLY A 124 -3.82 8.22 29.46
N ALA A 125 -3.82 8.26 28.11
CA ALA A 125 -4.35 7.18 27.27
C ALA A 125 -3.60 5.85 27.45
N MET A 126 -2.36 5.88 27.96
CA MET A 126 -1.56 4.67 28.23
C MET A 126 -1.50 4.32 29.71
N ALA A 127 -2.31 4.92 30.58
CA ALA A 127 -2.35 4.56 31.99
C ALA A 127 -2.68 3.06 32.17
N GLY A 128 -1.94 2.36 33.03
CA GLY A 128 -2.04 0.92 33.21
C GLY A 128 -1.41 0.09 32.08
N ARG A 129 -0.80 0.73 31.06
CA ARG A 129 -0.20 0.08 29.89
C ARG A 129 1.31 0.29 29.78
N THR A 130 1.93 -0.50 28.92
CA THR A 130 3.33 -0.34 28.54
C THR A 130 3.42 0.52 27.28
N MET A 131 4.24 1.55 27.29
CA MET A 131 4.61 2.31 26.10
C MET A 131 5.82 1.66 25.42
N TYR A 132 5.61 1.15 24.21
CA TYR A 132 6.67 0.58 23.35
C TYR A 132 7.22 1.67 22.45
N VAL A 133 8.55 1.77 22.36
CA VAL A 133 9.26 2.70 21.47
C VAL A 133 10.02 1.89 20.43
N ILE A 134 9.61 2.01 19.18
CA ILE A 134 10.09 1.20 18.05
C ILE A 134 10.84 2.11 17.07
N ALA A 135 12.15 1.94 16.95
CA ALA A 135 12.91 2.54 15.85
C ALA A 135 12.81 1.63 14.62
N PHE A 136 12.54 2.22 13.48
CA PHE A 136 12.44 1.49 12.23
C PHE A 136 12.94 2.30 11.03
N CYS A 137 13.37 1.60 9.99
CA CYS A 137 13.72 2.15 8.70
C CYS A 137 12.71 1.68 7.65
N MET A 138 12.19 2.61 6.88
CA MET A 138 11.44 2.31 5.66
C MET A 138 12.40 2.28 4.48
N GLY A 139 12.37 1.18 3.73
CA GLY A 139 13.36 0.89 2.70
C GLY A 139 14.63 0.22 3.23
N PRO A 140 15.53 -0.17 2.32
CA PRO A 140 16.77 -0.86 2.67
C PRO A 140 17.64 -0.01 3.61
N LEU A 141 18.07 -0.60 4.71
CA LEU A 141 18.84 0.11 5.76
C LEU A 141 20.22 0.60 5.27
N GLY A 142 20.77 -0.08 4.26
CA GLY A 142 22.04 0.29 3.62
C GLY A 142 21.96 1.46 2.63
N SER A 143 20.78 2.03 2.39
CA SER A 143 20.58 3.16 1.47
C SER A 143 21.43 4.37 1.88
N ASP A 144 21.89 5.15 0.89
CA ASP A 144 22.60 6.43 1.12
C ASP A 144 21.69 7.49 1.76
N ASP A 145 20.37 7.38 1.59
CA ASP A 145 19.38 8.28 2.18
C ASP A 145 18.24 7.48 2.85
N PRO A 146 18.53 6.78 3.96
CA PRO A 146 17.56 5.97 4.67
C PRO A 146 16.50 6.86 5.32
N LYS A 147 15.24 6.42 5.29
CA LYS A 147 14.12 7.14 5.91
C LYS A 147 13.71 6.45 7.21
N PHE A 148 14.03 7.09 8.32
CA PHE A 148 13.77 6.57 9.65
C PHE A 148 12.43 7.04 10.20
N GLY A 149 11.80 6.19 11.00
CA GLY A 149 10.70 6.51 11.88
C GLY A 149 10.95 6.03 13.30
N VAL A 150 10.33 6.67 14.24
CA VAL A 150 10.21 6.18 15.62
C VAL A 150 8.74 6.14 15.95
N GLN A 151 8.21 4.94 16.22
CA GLN A 151 6.82 4.76 16.62
C GLN A 151 6.70 4.47 18.10
N ILE A 152 5.84 5.24 18.77
CA ILE A 152 5.36 4.99 20.12
C ILE A 152 4.01 4.27 20.00
N THR A 153 3.78 3.21 20.77
CA THR A 153 2.51 2.47 20.83
C THR A 153 2.31 1.80 22.17
N ASP A 154 1.07 1.61 22.58
CA ASP A 154 0.67 0.83 23.76
C ASP A 154 0.18 -0.58 23.41
N SER A 155 0.36 -1.01 22.15
CA SER A 155 -0.12 -2.30 21.64
C SER A 155 1.05 -3.25 21.34
N GLU A 156 1.10 -4.39 22.02
CA GLU A 156 2.04 -5.48 21.71
C GLU A 156 1.78 -6.06 20.31
N TYR A 157 0.51 -6.12 19.88
CA TYR A 157 0.14 -6.55 18.52
C TYR A 157 0.79 -5.66 17.45
N VAL A 158 0.76 -4.35 17.67
CA VAL A 158 1.42 -3.39 16.77
C VAL A 158 2.94 -3.59 16.79
N ALA A 159 3.53 -3.76 17.98
CA ALA A 159 4.98 -3.94 18.09
C ALA A 159 5.46 -5.18 17.33
N VAL A 160 4.82 -6.34 17.46
CA VAL A 160 5.21 -7.55 16.72
C VAL A 160 4.90 -7.46 15.23
N SER A 161 3.79 -6.81 14.85
CA SER A 161 3.47 -6.59 13.43
C SER A 161 4.47 -5.66 12.74
N MET A 162 4.97 -4.64 13.45
CA MET A 162 6.02 -3.73 12.95
C MET A 162 7.36 -4.46 12.74
N GLN A 163 7.69 -5.48 13.55
CA GLN A 163 8.88 -6.31 13.32
C GLN A 163 8.81 -7.10 12.00
N ILE A 164 7.61 -7.48 11.55
CA ILE A 164 7.43 -8.13 10.25
C ILE A 164 7.48 -7.10 9.12
N MET A 165 6.77 -5.98 9.30
CA MET A 165 6.49 -5.03 8.22
C MET A 165 7.62 -4.05 7.93
N THR A 166 8.55 -3.86 8.87
CA THR A 166 9.61 -2.85 8.76
C THR A 166 10.96 -3.42 9.12
N ARG A 167 12.02 -2.73 8.74
CA ARG A 167 13.36 -3.01 9.23
C ARG A 167 13.53 -2.30 10.57
N SER A 168 13.16 -2.98 11.66
CA SER A 168 13.16 -2.44 13.02
C SER A 168 14.22 -3.11 13.89
N GLY A 169 14.63 -2.45 14.96
CA GLY A 169 15.51 -3.00 15.95
C GLY A 169 16.66 -2.08 16.36
N SER A 170 17.53 -2.60 17.25
CA SER A 170 18.64 -1.84 17.85
C SER A 170 19.62 -1.24 16.84
N HIS A 171 19.86 -1.96 15.73
CA HIS A 171 20.74 -1.50 14.65
C HIS A 171 20.23 -0.23 13.93
N VAL A 172 18.94 0.08 14.05
CA VAL A 172 18.38 1.31 13.50
C VAL A 172 18.86 2.53 14.28
N TRP A 173 19.03 2.41 15.59
CA TRP A 173 19.55 3.48 16.42
C TRP A 173 20.98 3.88 16.02
N ASP A 174 21.83 2.88 15.73
CA ASP A 174 23.21 3.11 15.28
C ASP A 174 23.22 3.87 13.94
N ARG A 175 22.33 3.50 13.03
CA ARG A 175 22.24 4.11 11.70
C ARG A 175 21.61 5.50 11.73
N LEU A 176 20.62 5.73 12.59
CA LEU A 176 20.02 7.05 12.84
C LEU A 176 21.07 8.02 13.45
N GLY A 177 21.92 7.51 14.32
CA GLY A 177 23.00 8.28 14.95
C GLY A 177 22.48 9.43 15.82
N LEU A 178 23.31 10.45 16.01
CA LEU A 178 23.01 11.56 16.94
C LEU A 178 22.12 12.66 16.35
N ARG A 179 22.01 12.76 15.04
CA ARG A 179 21.38 13.89 14.32
C ARG A 179 20.54 13.47 13.12
N GLY A 180 20.31 12.19 12.92
CA GLY A 180 19.47 11.69 11.84
C GLY A 180 18.05 12.24 11.93
N ARG A 181 17.42 12.49 10.79
CA ARG A 181 16.01 12.87 10.76
C ARG A 181 15.14 11.64 10.91
N PHE A 182 14.04 11.77 11.59
CA PHE A 182 13.05 10.69 11.73
C PHE A 182 11.63 11.24 11.71
N VAL A 183 10.69 10.43 11.24
CA VAL A 183 9.25 10.69 11.30
C VAL A 183 8.76 10.30 12.69
N LYS A 184 8.07 11.22 13.35
CA LYS A 184 7.48 11.01 14.67
C LYS A 184 6.12 10.33 14.51
N CYS A 185 5.97 9.12 15.04
CA CYS A 185 4.75 8.33 14.96
C CYS A 185 4.22 8.03 16.36
N VAL A 186 3.04 8.52 16.72
CA VAL A 186 2.38 8.20 18.00
C VAL A 186 1.10 7.44 17.73
N HIS A 187 0.95 6.32 18.41
CA HIS A 187 -0.24 5.49 18.36
C HIS A 187 -0.68 5.10 19.77
N SER A 188 -1.96 5.20 20.05
CA SER A 188 -2.59 4.59 21.24
C SER A 188 -3.90 3.93 20.85
N VAL A 189 -4.19 2.78 21.46
CA VAL A 189 -5.50 2.11 21.33
C VAL A 189 -6.62 2.88 22.02
N GLY A 190 -6.29 3.89 22.84
CA GLY A 190 -7.28 4.75 23.51
C GLY A 190 -8.07 4.04 24.61
N ALA A 191 -7.50 3.04 25.25
CA ALA A 191 -8.18 2.22 26.26
C ALA A 191 -7.33 2.11 27.54
N PRO A 192 -7.17 3.19 28.32
CA PRO A 192 -6.43 3.17 29.57
C PRO A 192 -7.06 2.18 30.58
N LEU A 193 -6.24 1.60 31.45
CA LEU A 193 -6.65 0.62 32.46
C LEU A 193 -6.63 1.26 33.85
N ALA A 194 -7.73 1.11 34.59
CA ALA A 194 -7.76 1.47 36.01
C ALA A 194 -6.89 0.48 36.83
N PRO A 195 -6.39 0.88 38.00
CA PRO A 195 -5.63 -0.01 38.87
C PRO A 195 -6.36 -1.33 39.16
N GLY A 196 -5.73 -2.46 38.79
CA GLY A 196 -6.31 -3.81 38.95
C GLY A 196 -7.32 -4.22 37.88
N GLN A 197 -7.59 -3.41 36.91
CA GLN A 197 -8.44 -3.77 35.78
C GLN A 197 -7.70 -4.74 34.84
N SER A 198 -8.38 -5.83 34.45
CA SER A 198 -7.89 -6.75 33.42
C SER A 198 -8.06 -6.13 32.02
N ASP A 199 -7.09 -6.32 31.17
CA ASP A 199 -7.17 -5.91 29.78
C ASP A 199 -8.10 -6.83 28.96
N VAL A 200 -8.61 -6.32 27.84
CA VAL A 200 -9.40 -7.10 26.88
C VAL A 200 -8.47 -7.62 25.75
N PRO A 201 -8.87 -8.69 25.05
CA PRO A 201 -8.04 -9.24 23.96
C PRO A 201 -7.72 -8.24 22.84
N TRP A 202 -8.66 -7.36 22.48
CA TRP A 202 -8.48 -6.31 21.48
C TRP A 202 -8.97 -4.97 22.00
N PRO A 203 -8.09 -4.20 22.64
CA PRO A 203 -8.46 -2.87 23.12
C PRO A 203 -8.53 -1.88 21.96
N CYS A 204 -9.59 -1.07 21.93
CA CYS A 204 -9.76 0.06 21.00
C CYS A 204 -10.77 1.04 21.58
N ASP A 205 -10.88 2.23 20.99
CA ASP A 205 -11.86 3.24 21.33
C ASP A 205 -12.91 3.39 20.21
N ALA A 206 -14.10 3.84 20.56
CA ALA A 206 -15.13 4.19 19.58
C ALA A 206 -14.73 5.45 18.78
N THR A 207 -14.05 6.39 19.43
CA THR A 207 -13.46 7.57 18.78
C THR A 207 -12.16 7.17 18.10
N LYS A 208 -12.01 7.55 16.83
CA LYS A 208 -10.80 7.26 16.06
C LYS A 208 -10.30 8.50 15.34
N TYR A 209 -9.00 8.73 15.38
CA TYR A 209 -8.32 9.77 14.62
C TYR A 209 -7.02 9.25 14.02
N ILE A 210 -6.80 9.51 12.73
CA ILE A 210 -5.54 9.24 12.03
C ILE A 210 -5.09 10.56 11.41
N SER A 211 -4.19 11.26 12.08
CA SER A 211 -3.81 12.63 11.75
C SER A 211 -2.38 12.68 11.21
N HIS A 212 -2.19 13.42 10.12
CA HIS A 212 -0.90 13.62 9.48
C HIS A 212 -0.61 15.12 9.46
N PHE A 213 0.58 15.49 9.94
CA PHE A 213 1.08 16.86 9.98
C PHE A 213 2.24 17.00 8.97
N PRO A 214 1.97 17.41 7.72
CA PRO A 214 2.97 17.44 6.65
C PRO A 214 4.17 18.33 6.95
N SER A 215 3.96 19.51 7.53
CA SER A 215 5.00 20.51 7.82
C SER A 215 6.02 20.01 8.84
N THR A 216 5.60 19.21 9.82
CA THR A 216 6.46 18.62 10.86
C THR A 216 6.82 17.16 10.60
N ARG A 217 6.26 16.55 9.54
CA ARG A 217 6.41 15.11 9.22
C ARG A 217 6.07 14.23 10.42
N THR A 218 4.90 14.49 11.03
CA THR A 218 4.43 13.81 12.25
C THR A 218 3.12 13.07 11.96
N ILE A 219 2.93 11.91 12.60
CA ILE A 219 1.73 11.08 12.47
C ILE A 219 1.21 10.79 13.87
N TRP A 220 -0.08 11.10 14.11
CA TRP A 220 -0.77 10.80 15.36
C TRP A 220 -2.00 9.94 15.07
N SER A 221 -2.09 8.78 15.73
CA SER A 221 -3.19 7.83 15.59
C SER A 221 -3.75 7.43 16.95
N TYR A 222 -5.07 7.45 17.08
CA TYR A 222 -5.79 7.15 18.30
C TYR A 222 -6.98 6.24 18.03
N GLY A 223 -7.21 5.29 18.92
CA GLY A 223 -8.47 4.55 19.06
C GLY A 223 -8.59 3.28 18.23
N SER A 224 -7.67 2.99 17.30
CA SER A 224 -7.70 1.77 16.45
C SER A 224 -6.42 0.96 16.62
N GLY A 225 -6.53 -0.34 16.80
CA GLY A 225 -5.39 -1.27 16.77
C GLY A 225 -5.17 -1.96 15.42
N TYR A 226 -6.01 -1.67 14.39
CA TYR A 226 -6.09 -2.47 13.17
C TYR A 226 -5.31 -1.88 11.99
N GLY A 227 -4.49 -2.71 11.37
CA GLY A 227 -3.87 -2.47 10.06
C GLY A 227 -3.13 -1.14 9.95
N GLY A 228 -3.32 -0.46 8.84
CA GLY A 228 -2.67 0.83 8.55
C GLY A 228 -3.06 1.99 9.47
N ASN A 229 -4.10 1.84 10.29
CA ASN A 229 -4.44 2.82 11.32
C ASN A 229 -3.43 2.80 12.48
N ALA A 230 -2.79 1.67 12.72
CA ALA A 230 -1.88 1.44 13.86
C ALA A 230 -0.45 1.13 13.44
N LEU A 231 -0.24 0.45 12.30
CA LEU A 231 1.08 0.20 11.69
C LEU A 231 1.50 1.45 10.90
N LEU A 232 1.98 2.47 11.62
CA LEU A 232 2.16 3.81 11.06
C LEU A 232 3.30 3.90 10.03
N GLY A 233 4.21 2.93 9.99
CA GLY A 233 5.20 2.79 8.94
C GLY A 233 4.59 2.54 7.55
N LYS A 234 3.45 1.84 7.48
CA LYS A 234 2.84 1.43 6.21
C LYS A 234 2.22 2.62 5.44
N LYS A 235 0.93 2.84 5.54
CA LYS A 235 0.21 3.84 4.72
C LYS A 235 0.44 5.29 5.19
N CYS A 236 0.55 5.50 6.48
CA CYS A 236 0.73 6.84 7.03
C CYS A 236 2.10 7.42 6.69
N PHE A 237 3.18 6.67 6.96
CA PHE A 237 4.52 7.12 6.64
C PHE A 237 4.88 6.84 5.18
N ALA A 238 4.85 5.57 4.73
CA ALA A 238 5.38 5.18 3.43
C ALA A 238 4.62 5.76 2.22
N LEU A 239 3.42 6.28 2.42
CA LEU A 239 2.65 6.98 1.39
C LEU A 239 2.32 8.42 1.78
N ARG A 240 1.49 8.70 2.79
CA ARG A 240 1.00 10.06 3.04
C ARG A 240 2.12 11.03 3.39
N ILE A 241 2.93 10.74 4.38
CA ILE A 241 4.08 11.59 4.73
C ILE A 241 5.19 11.47 3.68
N ALA A 242 5.47 10.28 3.16
CA ALA A 242 6.47 10.07 2.13
C ALA A 242 6.14 10.78 0.81
N SER A 243 4.86 10.91 0.42
CA SER A 243 4.47 11.68 -0.77
C SER A 243 4.83 13.17 -0.63
N VAL A 244 4.69 13.74 0.58
CA VAL A 244 5.13 15.11 0.87
C VAL A 244 6.65 15.21 0.81
N MET A 245 7.37 14.27 1.46
CA MET A 245 8.84 14.21 1.40
C MET A 245 9.33 14.09 -0.03
N ALA A 246 8.68 13.23 -0.82
CA ALA A 246 9.01 12.98 -2.21
C ALA A 246 8.84 14.23 -3.09
N ARG A 247 7.75 14.96 -2.91
CA ARG A 247 7.53 16.25 -3.57
C ARG A 247 8.66 17.24 -3.22
N ASP A 248 8.99 17.37 -1.93
CA ASP A 248 9.96 18.35 -1.44
C ASP A 248 11.40 17.99 -1.85
N GLU A 249 11.72 16.71 -1.96
CA GLU A 249 13.06 16.19 -2.22
C GLU A 249 13.26 15.73 -3.68
N GLY A 250 12.19 15.67 -4.48
CA GLY A 250 12.24 15.35 -5.91
C GLY A 250 12.36 13.87 -6.23
N TRP A 251 11.62 13.01 -5.52
CA TRP A 251 11.47 11.58 -5.79
C TRP A 251 9.97 11.20 -5.77
N LEU A 252 9.61 9.94 -5.95
CA LEU A 252 8.23 9.48 -5.99
C LEU A 252 7.97 8.46 -4.87
N ALA A 253 6.85 8.61 -4.16
CA ALA A 253 6.33 7.63 -3.20
C ALA A 253 4.95 7.18 -3.68
N GLU A 254 4.86 5.93 -4.14
CA GLU A 254 3.73 5.47 -4.93
C GLU A 254 3.11 4.17 -4.40
N HIS A 255 1.80 4.05 -4.55
CA HIS A 255 1.04 2.85 -4.21
C HIS A 255 1.17 1.82 -5.34
N MET A 256 2.39 1.26 -5.48
CA MET A 256 2.77 0.38 -6.58
C MET A 256 3.44 -0.89 -6.07
N LEU A 257 3.18 -1.99 -6.76
CA LEU A 257 4.04 -3.17 -6.72
C LEU A 257 5.33 -2.93 -7.52
N ILE A 258 6.38 -3.69 -7.23
CA ILE A 258 7.61 -3.75 -8.01
C ILE A 258 7.86 -5.22 -8.36
N LEU A 259 8.01 -5.52 -9.65
CA LEU A 259 8.14 -6.87 -10.18
C LEU A 259 9.35 -6.94 -11.13
N LYS A 260 10.14 -8.01 -10.99
CA LYS A 260 11.18 -8.39 -11.94
C LYS A 260 10.62 -9.45 -12.88
N LEU A 261 10.77 -9.24 -14.16
CA LEU A 261 10.39 -10.17 -15.22
C LEU A 261 11.64 -10.59 -15.98
N THR A 262 11.86 -11.90 -16.15
CA THR A 262 13.01 -12.43 -16.86
C THR A 262 12.52 -13.28 -18.03
N SER A 263 13.03 -12.97 -19.23
CA SER A 263 12.73 -13.72 -20.45
C SER A 263 13.42 -15.07 -20.48
N PRO A 264 13.02 -15.99 -21.38
CA PRO A 264 13.70 -17.27 -21.58
C PRO A 264 15.19 -17.14 -21.92
N GLU A 265 15.61 -16.02 -22.52
CA GLU A 265 16.99 -15.72 -22.88
C GLU A 265 17.81 -15.14 -21.71
N GLY A 266 17.17 -14.95 -20.55
CA GLY A 266 17.80 -14.43 -19.34
C GLY A 266 17.84 -12.89 -19.24
N ALA A 267 17.14 -12.17 -20.14
CA ALA A 267 17.03 -10.71 -20.04
C ALA A 267 16.02 -10.33 -18.97
N ALA A 268 16.48 -9.62 -17.94
CA ALA A 268 15.65 -9.15 -16.83
C ALA A 268 15.26 -7.68 -17.00
N LYS A 269 13.99 -7.35 -16.75
CA LYS A 269 13.47 -5.99 -16.67
C LYS A 269 12.59 -5.83 -15.44
N TYR A 270 12.61 -4.63 -14.85
CA TYR A 270 11.84 -4.30 -13.66
C TYR A 270 10.69 -3.36 -14.02
N VAL A 271 9.53 -3.63 -13.46
CA VAL A 271 8.32 -2.85 -13.70
C VAL A 271 7.68 -2.44 -12.37
N ALA A 272 7.04 -1.28 -12.38
CA ALA A 272 6.17 -0.86 -11.28
C ALA A 272 4.72 -0.82 -11.78
N ALA A 273 3.76 -1.15 -10.90
CA ALA A 273 2.36 -1.15 -11.29
C ALA A 273 1.43 -0.66 -10.17
N ALA A 274 0.58 0.30 -10.51
CA ALA A 274 -0.40 0.91 -9.63
C ALA A 274 -1.81 0.43 -9.95
N PHE A 275 -2.45 -0.20 -8.96
CA PHE A 275 -3.84 -0.63 -9.04
C PHE A 275 -4.58 -0.23 -7.76
N PRO A 276 -5.83 0.26 -7.85
CA PRO A 276 -6.69 0.43 -6.68
C PRO A 276 -6.88 -0.87 -5.90
N SER A 277 -7.39 -0.75 -4.68
CA SER A 277 -7.69 -1.91 -3.84
C SER A 277 -8.56 -2.94 -4.56
N SER A 278 -8.28 -4.23 -4.35
CA SER A 278 -8.97 -5.37 -4.96
C SER A 278 -8.89 -5.45 -6.50
N CYS A 279 -7.91 -4.80 -7.12
CA CYS A 279 -7.66 -4.89 -8.56
C CYS A 279 -6.51 -5.85 -8.93
N GLY A 280 -6.09 -6.73 -8.01
CA GLY A 280 -5.15 -7.81 -8.30
C GLY A 280 -3.67 -7.45 -8.12
N LYS A 281 -3.33 -6.40 -7.37
CA LYS A 281 -1.95 -5.94 -7.14
C LYS A 281 -1.06 -7.03 -6.53
N THR A 282 -1.45 -7.62 -5.40
CA THR A 282 -0.68 -8.70 -4.74
C THR A 282 -0.55 -9.94 -5.63
N ASN A 283 -1.62 -10.31 -6.37
CA ASN A 283 -1.54 -11.43 -7.31
C ASN A 283 -0.57 -11.16 -8.46
N MET A 284 -0.46 -9.91 -8.92
CA MET A 284 0.51 -9.55 -9.94
C MET A 284 1.94 -9.49 -9.39
N ALA A 285 2.12 -9.02 -8.15
CA ALA A 285 3.42 -8.99 -7.48
C ALA A 285 4.03 -10.38 -7.29
N MET A 286 3.17 -11.40 -7.18
CA MET A 286 3.53 -12.81 -7.01
C MET A 286 3.13 -13.65 -8.24
N LEU A 287 3.15 -13.04 -9.43
CA LEU A 287 2.72 -13.62 -10.68
C LEU A 287 3.46 -14.93 -10.97
N GLN A 288 2.72 -15.96 -11.39
CA GLN A 288 3.26 -17.14 -12.08
C GLN A 288 2.95 -17.01 -13.57
N PRO A 289 3.94 -16.66 -14.40
CA PRO A 289 3.72 -16.46 -15.83
C PRO A 289 3.20 -17.75 -16.51
N ALA A 290 2.13 -17.62 -17.30
CA ALA A 290 1.64 -18.71 -18.14
C ALA A 290 2.51 -18.94 -19.39
N LEU A 291 3.41 -18.00 -19.70
CA LEU A 291 4.34 -18.11 -20.82
C LEU A 291 5.52 -19.02 -20.49
N PRO A 292 5.82 -20.03 -21.33
CA PRO A 292 6.95 -20.94 -21.12
C PRO A 292 8.29 -20.20 -21.05
N GLY A 293 9.10 -20.54 -20.03
CA GLY A 293 10.44 -19.98 -19.85
C GLY A 293 10.49 -18.58 -19.25
N TRP A 294 9.37 -17.85 -19.15
CA TRP A 294 9.29 -16.58 -18.42
C TRP A 294 9.23 -16.82 -16.92
N THR A 295 9.95 -15.99 -16.18
CA THR A 295 9.86 -15.97 -14.71
C THR A 295 9.50 -14.57 -14.21
N ALA A 296 8.82 -14.54 -13.07
CA ALA A 296 8.48 -13.32 -12.36
C ALA A 296 8.95 -13.43 -10.91
N GLU A 297 9.63 -12.40 -10.42
CA GLU A 297 10.18 -12.34 -9.07
C GLU A 297 9.72 -11.06 -8.38
N THR A 298 9.32 -11.18 -7.11
CA THR A 298 8.76 -10.11 -6.30
C THR A 298 9.85 -9.23 -5.70
N ILE A 299 9.77 -7.91 -5.87
CA ILE A 299 10.54 -6.91 -5.12
C ILE A 299 9.67 -6.30 -4.01
N GLY A 300 8.41 -6.00 -4.31
CA GLY A 300 7.42 -5.50 -3.37
C GLY A 300 6.02 -5.56 -3.94
N ASP A 301 5.00 -5.69 -3.07
CA ASP A 301 3.62 -5.89 -3.51
C ASP A 301 2.73 -4.65 -3.43
N ASP A 302 3.13 -3.62 -2.69
CA ASP A 302 2.19 -2.56 -2.30
C ASP A 302 2.72 -1.13 -2.45
N ILE A 303 4.00 -0.86 -2.16
CA ILE A 303 4.58 0.48 -2.15
C ILE A 303 5.93 0.49 -2.85
N ALA A 304 6.15 1.51 -3.70
CA ALA A 304 7.42 1.78 -4.37
C ALA A 304 7.88 3.21 -4.09
N TRP A 305 9.14 3.35 -3.69
CA TRP A 305 9.82 4.65 -3.65
C TRP A 305 10.81 4.73 -4.79
N MET A 306 10.69 5.75 -5.65
CA MET A 306 11.49 5.83 -6.87
C MET A 306 12.33 7.10 -6.90
N ARG A 307 13.62 6.95 -7.22
CA ARG A 307 14.62 8.04 -7.32
C ARG A 307 15.44 7.89 -8.57
N PHE A 308 15.96 9.02 -9.08
CA PHE A 308 16.93 8.97 -10.16
C PHE A 308 18.28 8.44 -9.66
N GLY A 309 18.81 7.45 -10.36
CA GLY A 309 20.21 7.04 -10.26
C GLY A 309 21.16 8.00 -10.99
N ALA A 310 22.45 7.81 -10.80
CA ALA A 310 23.48 8.61 -11.45
C ALA A 310 23.48 8.48 -12.98
N ASP A 311 22.91 7.41 -13.51
CA ASP A 311 22.75 7.13 -14.93
C ASP A 311 21.50 7.81 -15.56
N GLY A 312 20.73 8.56 -14.77
CA GLY A 312 19.51 9.24 -15.20
C GLY A 312 18.26 8.34 -15.28
N ARG A 313 18.35 7.06 -14.89
CA ARG A 313 17.21 6.16 -14.82
C ARG A 313 16.51 6.26 -13.47
N LEU A 314 15.24 5.89 -13.46
CA LEU A 314 14.43 5.85 -12.23
C LEU A 314 14.59 4.49 -11.54
N TYR A 315 15.06 4.49 -10.29
CA TYR A 315 15.28 3.30 -9.47
C TYR A 315 14.23 3.21 -8.38
N ALA A 316 13.65 2.04 -8.18
CA ALA A 316 12.67 1.77 -7.15
C ALA A 316 13.21 0.90 -6.03
N VAL A 317 12.84 1.23 -4.79
CA VAL A 317 13.00 0.39 -3.61
C VAL A 317 11.64 0.07 -3.01
N ASN A 318 11.52 -1.10 -2.37
CA ASN A 318 10.38 -1.43 -1.53
C ASN A 318 10.64 -0.91 -0.10
N PRO A 319 9.81 0.02 0.41
CA PRO A 319 9.98 0.50 1.79
C PRO A 319 9.61 -0.53 2.84
N GLU A 320 8.81 -1.53 2.52
CA GLU A 320 8.32 -2.55 3.47
C GLU A 320 9.22 -3.79 3.51
N ALA A 321 9.20 -4.51 4.64
CA ALA A 321 9.90 -5.79 4.83
C ALA A 321 8.95 -7.00 4.89
N GLY A 322 7.66 -6.77 4.84
CA GLY A 322 6.62 -7.79 4.91
C GLY A 322 5.45 -7.52 3.98
N PHE A 323 4.62 -8.54 3.81
CA PHE A 323 3.33 -8.45 3.16
C PHE A 323 2.22 -8.27 4.19
N PHE A 324 1.28 -7.39 3.90
CA PHE A 324 0.04 -7.22 4.65
C PHE A 324 -1.15 -7.45 3.71
N GLY A 325 -1.32 -8.72 3.32
CA GLY A 325 -2.24 -9.12 2.26
C GLY A 325 -3.68 -9.30 2.75
N VAL A 326 -4.64 -9.09 1.84
CA VAL A 326 -6.04 -9.46 2.04
C VAL A 326 -6.15 -10.98 1.92
N ALA A 327 -6.73 -11.65 2.92
CA ALA A 327 -6.84 -13.11 2.95
C ALA A 327 -7.94 -13.64 2.02
N PRO A 328 -9.21 -13.17 2.06
CA PRO A 328 -10.27 -13.70 1.22
C PRO A 328 -9.96 -13.63 -0.28
N GLY A 329 -10.24 -14.73 -0.97
CA GLY A 329 -9.92 -14.89 -2.40
C GLY A 329 -8.48 -15.33 -2.70
N THR A 330 -7.58 -15.32 -1.71
CA THR A 330 -6.22 -15.84 -1.84
C THR A 330 -6.23 -17.35 -1.62
N GLY A 331 -5.77 -18.11 -2.59
CA GLY A 331 -5.72 -19.56 -2.54
C GLY A 331 -4.69 -20.14 -3.52
N LYS A 332 -4.46 -21.43 -3.47
CA LYS A 332 -3.49 -22.10 -4.39
C LYS A 332 -3.84 -21.91 -5.87
N SER A 333 -5.12 -21.73 -6.21
CA SER A 333 -5.56 -21.49 -7.59
C SER A 333 -5.42 -20.05 -8.06
N THR A 334 -5.37 -19.08 -7.14
CA THR A 334 -5.33 -17.66 -7.45
C THR A 334 -3.97 -17.03 -7.19
N ASN A 335 -3.29 -17.45 -6.13
CA ASN A 335 -1.96 -16.98 -5.75
C ASN A 335 -1.20 -18.06 -4.96
N PRO A 336 -0.64 -19.07 -5.63
CA PRO A 336 0.11 -20.14 -4.98
C PRO A 336 1.33 -19.63 -4.21
N ASN A 337 2.01 -18.58 -4.71
CA ASN A 337 3.19 -18.02 -4.05
C ASN A 337 2.86 -17.36 -2.70
N ALA A 338 1.71 -16.67 -2.59
CA ALA A 338 1.24 -16.17 -1.30
C ALA A 338 0.95 -17.33 -0.33
N MET A 339 0.29 -18.38 -0.81
CA MET A 339 0.01 -19.55 0.02
C MET A 339 1.30 -20.24 0.48
N ASP A 340 2.28 -20.43 -0.40
CA ASP A 340 3.57 -20.99 -0.04
C ASP A 340 4.35 -20.12 0.94
N THR A 341 4.23 -18.79 0.82
CA THR A 341 4.84 -17.85 1.77
C THR A 341 4.29 -18.04 3.18
N ILE A 342 2.97 -18.07 3.34
CA ILE A 342 2.34 -18.17 4.67
C ILE A 342 2.43 -19.58 5.28
N GLU A 343 2.59 -20.64 4.46
CA GLU A 343 2.84 -22.00 4.95
C GLU A 343 4.17 -22.15 5.69
N LEU A 344 5.16 -21.28 5.41
CA LEU A 344 6.42 -21.26 6.15
C LEU A 344 6.28 -20.70 7.58
N GLY A 345 5.12 -20.19 7.94
CA GLY A 345 4.85 -19.64 9.27
C GLY A 345 5.34 -18.21 9.45
N ASN A 346 5.76 -17.86 10.67
CA ASN A 346 6.20 -16.51 11.06
C ASN A 346 5.18 -15.42 10.73
N SER A 347 3.89 -15.75 10.81
CA SER A 347 2.81 -14.93 10.27
C SER A 347 1.73 -14.64 11.32
N ILE A 348 1.06 -13.50 11.15
CA ILE A 348 -0.10 -13.12 11.96
C ILE A 348 -1.32 -13.05 11.04
N PHE A 349 -2.38 -13.75 11.42
CA PHE A 349 -3.65 -13.80 10.69
C PHE A 349 -4.70 -13.08 11.53
N THR A 350 -5.25 -11.99 11.00
CA THR A 350 -6.23 -11.18 11.72
C THR A 350 -7.59 -11.23 11.03
N ASN A 351 -8.62 -11.62 11.79
CA ASN A 351 -10.01 -11.74 11.35
C ASN A 351 -10.25 -12.80 10.26
N THR A 352 -9.37 -13.79 10.14
CA THR A 352 -9.64 -15.03 9.41
C THR A 352 -10.46 -15.98 10.28
N ALA A 353 -10.96 -17.08 9.72
CA ALA A 353 -11.54 -18.15 10.52
C ALA A 353 -10.44 -19.07 11.10
N LEU A 354 -10.78 -19.80 12.16
CA LEU A 354 -9.94 -20.80 12.80
C LEU A 354 -10.55 -22.19 12.56
N THR A 355 -9.75 -23.13 12.11
CA THR A 355 -10.16 -24.53 11.89
C THR A 355 -10.10 -25.35 13.20
N ASP A 356 -10.80 -26.49 13.24
CA ASP A 356 -10.82 -27.38 14.41
C ASP A 356 -9.46 -27.99 14.73
N ASP A 357 -8.57 -28.11 13.75
CA ASP A 357 -7.20 -28.60 13.90
C ASP A 357 -6.19 -27.48 14.23
N GLY A 358 -6.69 -26.26 14.43
CA GLY A 358 -5.88 -25.12 14.90
C GLY A 358 -5.09 -24.44 13.79
N ASP A 359 -5.60 -24.40 12.57
CA ASP A 359 -5.08 -23.60 11.45
C ASP A 359 -6.09 -22.52 11.05
N VAL A 360 -5.78 -21.73 10.04
CA VAL A 360 -6.61 -20.65 9.53
C VAL A 360 -7.33 -21.04 8.25
N TRP A 361 -8.50 -20.41 8.04
CA TRP A 361 -9.24 -20.53 6.80
C TRP A 361 -9.95 -19.20 6.45
N TRP A 362 -10.23 -19.02 5.16
CA TRP A 362 -11.03 -17.91 4.61
C TRP A 362 -11.65 -18.29 3.27
N GLU A 363 -12.65 -17.56 2.85
CA GLU A 363 -13.37 -17.76 1.59
C GLU A 363 -12.42 -17.69 0.39
N GLY A 364 -12.46 -18.72 -0.45
CA GLY A 364 -11.60 -18.86 -1.63
C GLY A 364 -10.24 -19.51 -1.37
N MET A 365 -9.89 -19.82 -0.11
CA MET A 365 -8.67 -20.58 0.21
C MET A 365 -8.73 -22.00 -0.36
N THR A 366 -9.89 -22.65 -0.25
CA THR A 366 -10.19 -23.98 -0.78
C THR A 366 -11.48 -23.98 -1.58
N LYS A 367 -11.66 -24.95 -2.50
CA LYS A 367 -12.90 -25.10 -3.27
C LYS A 367 -14.09 -25.49 -2.40
N THR A 368 -13.85 -26.37 -1.42
CA THR A 368 -14.87 -26.82 -0.47
C THR A 368 -14.47 -26.29 0.90
N PRO A 369 -15.36 -25.54 1.56
CA PRO A 369 -15.08 -25.10 2.92
C PRO A 369 -15.04 -26.30 3.89
N PRO A 370 -14.33 -26.20 5.02
CA PRO A 370 -14.43 -27.14 6.12
C PRO A 370 -15.86 -27.28 6.63
N GLU A 371 -16.21 -28.44 7.18
CA GLU A 371 -17.54 -28.71 7.73
C GLU A 371 -17.86 -27.84 8.95
N HIS A 372 -16.82 -27.47 9.70
CA HIS A 372 -16.93 -26.63 10.89
C HIS A 372 -15.71 -25.73 11.05
N LEU A 373 -15.94 -24.50 11.51
CA LEU A 373 -14.94 -23.46 11.79
C LEU A 373 -15.37 -22.62 13.02
N ILE A 374 -14.44 -21.91 13.61
CA ILE A 374 -14.73 -20.72 14.41
C ILE A 374 -14.55 -19.50 13.50
N ASP A 375 -15.60 -18.69 13.35
CA ASP A 375 -15.54 -17.50 12.52
C ASP A 375 -14.69 -16.38 13.14
N TRP A 376 -14.49 -15.31 12.38
CA TRP A 376 -13.71 -14.15 12.84
C TRP A 376 -14.32 -13.41 14.03
N GLN A 377 -15.57 -13.69 14.42
CA GLN A 377 -16.22 -13.14 15.61
C GLN A 377 -16.19 -14.14 16.81
N GLY A 378 -15.54 -15.28 16.63
CA GLY A 378 -15.47 -16.32 17.65
C GLY A 378 -16.71 -17.20 17.75
N GLN A 379 -17.60 -17.18 16.72
CA GLN A 379 -18.82 -17.98 16.69
C GLN A 379 -18.61 -19.28 15.92
N GLN A 380 -19.44 -20.29 16.24
CA GLN A 380 -19.48 -21.53 15.46
C GLN A 380 -19.99 -21.26 14.05
N TRP A 381 -19.27 -21.74 13.06
CA TRP A 381 -19.59 -21.56 11.65
C TRP A 381 -19.63 -22.89 10.89
N THR A 382 -20.59 -23.04 10.00
CA THR A 382 -20.70 -24.17 9.08
C THR A 382 -21.02 -23.64 7.67
N PRO A 383 -20.89 -24.45 6.60
CA PRO A 383 -21.23 -24.05 5.24
C PRO A 383 -22.66 -23.53 5.04
N GLU A 384 -23.59 -23.83 5.95
CA GLU A 384 -24.96 -23.33 5.96
C GLU A 384 -25.11 -21.94 6.60
N SER A 385 -24.05 -21.42 7.23
CA SER A 385 -24.06 -20.10 7.84
C SER A 385 -24.24 -19.01 6.78
N THR A 386 -25.02 -17.97 7.09
CA THR A 386 -25.32 -16.88 6.18
C THR A 386 -24.20 -15.86 6.06
N GLU A 387 -23.43 -15.70 7.12
CA GLU A 387 -22.31 -14.76 7.18
C GLU A 387 -20.99 -15.46 6.81
N PRO A 388 -20.03 -14.73 6.23
CA PRO A 388 -18.72 -15.28 5.94
C PRO A 388 -17.96 -15.72 7.20
N ALA A 389 -17.17 -16.78 7.09
CA ALA A 389 -16.33 -17.25 8.19
C ALA A 389 -15.18 -16.29 8.49
N ALA A 390 -14.56 -15.72 7.46
CA ALA A 390 -13.55 -14.67 7.60
C ALA A 390 -14.16 -13.28 7.32
N HIS A 391 -13.67 -12.24 7.99
CA HIS A 391 -14.04 -10.87 7.62
C HIS A 391 -13.56 -10.54 6.21
N PRO A 392 -14.35 -9.85 5.35
CA PRO A 392 -13.95 -9.51 3.98
C PRO A 392 -12.64 -8.71 3.86
N ASN A 393 -12.25 -8.00 4.93
CA ASN A 393 -10.98 -7.29 5.05
C ASN A 393 -9.97 -7.98 5.97
N SER A 394 -10.13 -9.28 6.23
CA SER A 394 -9.16 -10.06 7.01
C SER A 394 -7.79 -10.06 6.34
N ARG A 395 -6.73 -10.13 7.16
CA ARG A 395 -5.35 -9.94 6.71
C ARG A 395 -4.43 -11.05 7.17
N TYR A 396 -3.44 -11.34 6.36
CA TYR A 396 -2.22 -12.00 6.80
C TYR A 396 -1.05 -11.02 6.77
N CYS A 397 -0.22 -11.05 7.82
CA CYS A 397 1.01 -10.29 7.94
C CYS A 397 2.17 -11.28 7.97
N THR A 398 3.08 -11.22 6.98
CA THR A 398 4.13 -12.23 6.79
C THR A 398 5.40 -11.63 6.21
N PRO A 399 6.62 -12.13 6.56
CA PRO A 399 7.88 -11.60 6.02
C PRO A 399 8.00 -11.81 4.50
N ILE A 400 8.41 -10.77 3.77
CA ILE A 400 8.66 -10.86 2.32
C ILE A 400 9.81 -11.83 2.00
N ALA A 401 10.85 -11.87 2.84
CA ALA A 401 12.04 -12.68 2.62
C ALA A 401 11.78 -14.20 2.51
N GLN A 402 10.62 -14.67 2.97
CA GLN A 402 10.23 -16.09 2.86
C GLN A 402 9.36 -16.39 1.63
N CYS A 403 9.05 -15.39 0.79
CA CYS A 403 8.31 -15.61 -0.44
C CYS A 403 9.15 -16.44 -1.43
N PRO A 404 8.61 -17.53 -2.01
CA PRO A 404 9.36 -18.36 -2.95
C PRO A 404 9.87 -17.63 -4.19
N THR A 405 9.18 -16.56 -4.58
CA THR A 405 9.52 -15.74 -5.74
C THR A 405 10.13 -14.40 -5.38
N VAL A 406 10.61 -14.21 -4.15
CA VAL A 406 11.31 -12.97 -3.80
C VAL A 406 12.61 -12.86 -4.63
N ALA A 407 12.81 -11.72 -5.28
CA ALA A 407 14.02 -11.46 -6.04
C ALA A 407 15.22 -11.26 -5.10
N ALA A 408 16.41 -11.63 -5.54
CA ALA A 408 17.63 -11.40 -4.76
C ALA A 408 17.85 -9.91 -4.43
N GLU A 409 17.39 -9.04 -5.30
CA GLU A 409 17.53 -7.58 -5.22
C GLU A 409 16.44 -6.89 -4.38
N TRP A 410 15.53 -7.63 -3.74
CA TRP A 410 14.39 -7.02 -3.02
C TRP A 410 14.79 -6.04 -1.92
N ASP A 411 15.97 -6.22 -1.33
CA ASP A 411 16.53 -5.35 -0.28
C ASP A 411 17.82 -4.64 -0.72
N ASP A 412 18.05 -4.50 -2.04
CA ASP A 412 19.21 -3.76 -2.55
C ASP A 412 19.05 -2.27 -2.23
N PRO A 413 20.05 -1.67 -1.54
CA PRO A 413 19.99 -0.27 -1.12
C PRO A 413 19.98 0.74 -2.29
N THR A 414 20.46 0.37 -3.46
CA THR A 414 20.37 1.18 -4.68
C THR A 414 19.02 1.09 -5.36
N GLY A 415 18.25 0.04 -5.07
CA GLY A 415 17.02 -0.29 -5.74
C GLY A 415 17.22 -0.88 -7.13
N VAL A 416 16.13 -1.02 -7.87
CA VAL A 416 16.10 -1.63 -9.20
C VAL A 416 15.65 -0.63 -10.28
N PRO A 417 16.28 -0.62 -11.48
CA PRO A 417 15.96 0.34 -12.53
C PRO A 417 14.61 0.00 -13.19
N ILE A 418 13.63 0.88 -13.06
CA ILE A 418 12.29 0.68 -13.61
C ILE A 418 12.28 0.95 -15.11
N SER A 419 11.85 -0.02 -15.91
CA SER A 419 11.75 0.06 -17.37
C SER A 419 10.35 0.45 -17.85
N ALA A 420 9.30 0.07 -17.09
CA ALA A 420 7.91 0.39 -17.41
C ALA A 420 7.08 0.61 -16.15
N ILE A 421 6.09 1.50 -16.26
CA ILE A 421 5.10 1.77 -15.20
C ILE A 421 3.72 1.47 -15.76
N PHE A 422 2.95 0.65 -15.03
CA PHE A 422 1.59 0.29 -15.40
C PHE A 422 0.59 0.93 -14.44
N PHE A 423 -0.44 1.55 -15.01
CA PHE A 423 -1.61 2.01 -14.28
C PHE A 423 -2.81 1.23 -14.73
N GLY A 424 -3.69 0.84 -13.82
CA GLY A 424 -4.89 0.11 -14.19
C GLY A 424 -5.96 0.13 -13.11
N GLY A 425 -7.21 -0.05 -13.53
CA GLY A 425 -8.36 -0.12 -12.66
C GLY A 425 -9.39 -1.14 -13.17
N ARG A 426 -10.39 -1.38 -12.37
CA ARG A 426 -11.50 -2.25 -12.74
C ARG A 426 -12.49 -1.46 -13.58
N ARG A 427 -12.53 -1.74 -14.89
CA ARG A 427 -13.45 -1.13 -15.85
C ARG A 427 -14.17 -2.21 -16.68
N ALA A 428 -15.49 -2.24 -16.62
CA ALA A 428 -16.27 -3.19 -17.42
C ALA A 428 -16.24 -2.88 -18.93
N SER A 429 -16.01 -1.62 -19.30
CA SER A 429 -15.98 -1.14 -20.70
C SER A 429 -14.92 -0.06 -20.92
N THR A 430 -14.90 0.54 -22.10
CA THR A 430 -14.14 1.74 -22.49
C THR A 430 -12.63 1.52 -22.57
N VAL A 431 -11.98 1.15 -21.47
CA VAL A 431 -10.52 0.98 -21.39
C VAL A 431 -10.13 -0.38 -21.98
N PRO A 432 -9.26 -0.42 -23.01
CA PRO A 432 -8.79 -1.68 -23.60
C PRO A 432 -7.84 -2.42 -22.65
N LEU A 433 -7.53 -3.68 -23.00
CA LEU A 433 -6.65 -4.55 -22.22
C LEU A 433 -5.30 -3.91 -21.89
N ILE A 434 -4.70 -3.21 -22.86
CA ILE A 434 -3.48 -2.42 -22.66
C ILE A 434 -3.39 -1.27 -23.67
N THR A 435 -2.83 -0.15 -23.22
CA THR A 435 -2.49 1.02 -24.04
C THR A 435 -1.11 1.52 -23.62
N GLU A 436 -0.20 1.72 -24.58
CA GLU A 436 1.06 2.44 -24.38
C GLU A 436 0.81 3.95 -24.52
N ALA A 437 1.28 4.74 -23.57
CA ALA A 437 1.18 6.19 -23.62
C ALA A 437 2.09 6.78 -24.74
N LEU A 438 1.66 7.89 -25.33
CA LEU A 438 2.39 8.58 -26.42
C LEU A 438 3.69 9.26 -25.93
N SER A 439 3.73 9.63 -24.65
CA SER A 439 4.85 10.31 -23.98
C SER A 439 4.68 10.20 -22.48
N TRP A 440 5.69 10.63 -21.71
CA TRP A 440 5.57 10.75 -20.24
C TRP A 440 4.37 11.63 -19.84
N ARG A 441 4.24 12.82 -20.43
CA ARG A 441 3.13 13.73 -20.17
C ARG A 441 1.76 13.09 -20.44
N HIS A 442 1.62 12.42 -21.58
CA HIS A 442 0.41 11.68 -21.91
C HIS A 442 0.16 10.51 -20.93
N GLY A 443 1.22 9.84 -20.47
CA GLY A 443 1.12 8.80 -19.44
C GLY A 443 0.63 9.35 -18.10
N VAL A 444 1.12 10.51 -17.68
CA VAL A 444 0.62 11.22 -16.49
C VAL A 444 -0.85 11.61 -16.67
N PHE A 445 -1.24 12.07 -17.87
CA PHE A 445 -2.65 12.33 -18.19
C PHE A 445 -3.52 11.07 -18.00
N LEU A 446 -3.15 9.94 -18.61
CA LEU A 446 -3.90 8.69 -18.46
C LEU A 446 -4.00 8.25 -16.99
N ALA A 447 -2.90 8.33 -16.25
CA ALA A 447 -2.83 7.94 -14.86
C ALA A 447 -3.65 8.86 -13.94
N SER A 448 -3.67 10.19 -14.21
CA SER A 448 -4.46 11.18 -13.45
C SER A 448 -5.96 11.00 -13.64
N THR A 449 -6.38 10.34 -14.73
CA THR A 449 -7.78 10.08 -15.06
C THR A 449 -8.23 8.67 -14.71
N LEU A 450 -7.32 7.85 -14.12
CA LEU A 450 -7.63 6.49 -13.71
C LEU A 450 -8.92 6.44 -12.89
N SER A 451 -9.79 5.52 -13.27
CA SER A 451 -11.02 5.23 -12.55
C SER A 451 -11.21 3.73 -12.39
N SER A 452 -11.87 3.35 -11.32
CA SER A 452 -12.13 1.96 -10.98
C SER A 452 -13.52 1.79 -10.38
N GLU A 453 -14.18 0.69 -10.69
CA GLU A 453 -15.39 0.28 -9.99
C GLU A 453 -15.07 0.01 -8.52
N THR A 454 -15.94 0.50 -7.63
CA THR A 454 -15.83 0.24 -6.19
C THR A 454 -16.09 -1.22 -5.88
N THR A 455 -15.39 -1.72 -4.85
CA THR A 455 -15.49 -3.10 -4.36
C THR A 455 -15.86 -3.10 -2.87
N ALA A 456 -16.24 -4.25 -2.33
CA ALA A 456 -16.56 -4.41 -0.90
C ALA A 456 -15.41 -4.05 0.07
N ALA A 457 -14.17 -3.94 -0.43
CA ALA A 457 -13.02 -3.51 0.37
C ALA A 457 -12.93 -1.99 0.57
N ALA A 458 -13.71 -1.19 -0.17
CA ALA A 458 -13.79 0.26 -0.05
C ALA A 458 -15.17 0.67 0.50
N ALA A 459 -15.21 1.75 1.26
CA ALA A 459 -16.48 2.32 1.70
C ALA A 459 -17.27 2.84 0.50
N GLY A 460 -18.57 2.50 0.40
CA GLY A 460 -19.47 2.94 -0.63
C GLY A 460 -20.23 1.81 -1.33
N GLU A 461 -21.09 2.18 -2.28
CA GLU A 461 -21.87 1.24 -3.09
C GLU A 461 -20.96 0.49 -4.07
N VAL A 462 -21.10 -0.85 -4.14
CA VAL A 462 -20.28 -1.71 -5.00
C VAL A 462 -20.65 -1.50 -6.47
N GLY A 463 -19.65 -1.45 -7.36
CA GLY A 463 -19.83 -1.32 -8.80
C GLY A 463 -19.97 0.12 -9.30
N VAL A 464 -19.88 1.11 -8.43
CA VAL A 464 -19.88 2.53 -8.82
C VAL A 464 -18.48 2.94 -9.29
N LEU A 465 -18.41 3.62 -10.44
CA LEU A 465 -17.16 4.10 -10.98
C LEU A 465 -16.67 5.31 -10.20
N ARG A 466 -15.46 5.20 -9.63
CA ARG A 466 -14.79 6.27 -8.85
C ARG A 466 -13.46 6.63 -9.49
N ARG A 467 -13.17 7.93 -9.57
CA ARG A 467 -11.81 8.42 -9.92
C ARG A 467 -10.85 8.11 -8.77
N ASP A 468 -9.77 7.46 -9.11
CA ASP A 468 -8.69 7.09 -8.20
C ASP A 468 -7.33 7.32 -8.88
N PRO A 469 -6.95 8.58 -9.07
CA PRO A 469 -5.78 8.95 -9.84
C PRO A 469 -4.54 8.22 -9.33
N MET A 470 -3.84 7.53 -10.25
CA MET A 470 -2.62 6.75 -9.97
C MET A 470 -2.77 5.73 -8.84
N ALA A 471 -4.02 5.35 -8.48
CA ALA A 471 -4.36 4.53 -7.30
C ALA A 471 -3.89 5.14 -5.96
N MET A 472 -3.74 6.46 -5.89
CA MET A 472 -3.19 7.20 -4.75
C MET A 472 -4.21 8.02 -3.97
N ARG A 473 -5.49 8.07 -4.38
CA ARG A 473 -6.48 8.96 -3.79
C ARG A 473 -6.55 8.93 -2.26
N PRO A 474 -6.55 7.74 -1.57
CA PRO A 474 -6.62 7.71 -0.11
C PRO A 474 -5.25 7.92 0.57
N PHE A 475 -4.16 8.08 -0.19
CA PHE A 475 -2.79 7.99 0.31
C PHE A 475 -1.93 9.21 0.03
N LEU A 476 -2.49 10.27 -0.54
CA LEU A 476 -1.78 11.54 -0.74
C LEU A 476 -1.73 12.36 0.56
N GLY A 477 -0.59 12.95 0.85
CA GLY A 477 -0.40 13.87 1.98
C GLY A 477 -0.56 15.34 1.60
N TYR A 478 -0.98 15.65 0.35
CA TYR A 478 -1.11 17.00 -0.16
C TYR A 478 -2.06 17.06 -1.36
N HIS A 479 -2.23 18.22 -1.96
CA HIS A 479 -3.20 18.48 -3.03
C HIS A 479 -2.91 17.64 -4.28
N VAL A 480 -3.94 16.97 -4.79
CA VAL A 480 -3.84 16.04 -5.94
C VAL A 480 -3.38 16.74 -7.23
N GLY A 481 -3.73 17.99 -7.45
CA GLY A 481 -3.25 18.77 -8.60
C GLY A 481 -1.74 19.02 -8.54
N ASP A 482 -1.21 19.34 -7.36
CA ASP A 482 0.24 19.52 -7.14
C ASP A 482 0.98 18.18 -7.28
N TYR A 483 0.34 17.08 -6.92
CA TYR A 483 0.86 15.72 -7.14
C TYR A 483 0.99 15.42 -8.65
N PHE A 484 0.02 15.81 -9.46
CA PHE A 484 0.14 15.69 -10.91
C PHE A 484 1.28 16.55 -11.47
N GLN A 485 1.41 17.78 -10.97
CA GLN A 485 2.52 18.64 -11.35
C GLN A 485 3.88 18.04 -10.96
N HIS A 486 3.95 17.39 -9.79
CA HIS A 486 5.16 16.70 -9.36
C HIS A 486 5.55 15.58 -10.34
N TRP A 487 4.59 14.75 -10.76
CA TRP A 487 4.81 13.72 -11.78
C TRP A 487 5.27 14.29 -13.12
N LEU A 488 4.68 15.39 -13.58
CA LEU A 488 5.11 16.10 -14.79
C LEU A 488 6.55 16.59 -14.65
N ASN A 489 6.90 17.18 -13.51
CA ASN A 489 8.24 17.67 -13.22
C ASN A 489 9.29 16.55 -13.17
N ILE A 490 8.95 15.37 -12.65
CA ILE A 490 9.82 14.19 -12.68
C ILE A 490 10.22 13.86 -14.13
N GLY A 491 9.28 13.92 -15.07
CA GLY A 491 9.54 13.67 -16.49
C GLY A 491 10.48 14.66 -17.18
N THR A 492 10.73 15.82 -16.57
CA THR A 492 11.66 16.83 -17.11
C THR A 492 13.08 16.72 -16.55
N ARG A 493 13.32 15.79 -15.62
CA ARG A 493 14.60 15.69 -14.89
C ARG A 493 15.61 14.75 -15.53
N SER A 494 15.21 14.03 -16.57
CA SER A 494 16.06 13.08 -17.28
C SER A 494 15.76 13.09 -18.78
N ASP A 495 16.63 12.43 -19.55
CA ASP A 495 16.38 12.18 -20.95
C ASP A 495 15.10 11.33 -21.10
N PRO A 496 14.16 11.71 -21.99
CA PRO A 496 12.95 10.94 -22.25
C PRO A 496 13.19 9.45 -22.56
N ASP A 497 14.31 9.12 -23.19
CA ASP A 497 14.67 7.73 -23.54
C ASP A 497 15.13 6.90 -22.33
N LEU A 498 15.48 7.57 -21.21
CA LEU A 498 15.88 6.92 -19.94
C LEU A 498 14.70 6.77 -18.96
N LEU A 499 13.59 7.48 -19.24
CA LEU A 499 12.39 7.36 -18.40
C LEU A 499 11.66 6.06 -18.69
N PRO A 500 11.00 5.46 -17.66
CA PRO A 500 10.12 4.32 -17.89
C PRO A 500 9.00 4.68 -18.86
N LYS A 501 8.64 3.78 -19.76
CA LYS A 501 7.41 3.94 -20.52
C LYS A 501 6.20 3.69 -19.65
N ILE A 502 5.12 4.42 -19.91
CA ILE A 502 3.87 4.33 -19.14
C ILE A 502 2.82 3.58 -19.96
N PHE A 503 2.16 2.62 -19.31
CA PHE A 503 1.09 1.82 -19.88
C PHE A 503 -0.15 1.93 -19.02
N TYR A 504 -1.33 1.84 -19.66
CA TYR A 504 -2.62 1.75 -19.00
C TYR A 504 -3.24 0.40 -19.31
N VAL A 505 -3.65 -0.37 -18.28
CA VAL A 505 -4.15 -1.74 -18.42
C VAL A 505 -5.52 -1.91 -17.78
N ASN A 506 -6.31 -2.87 -18.31
CA ASN A 506 -7.61 -3.24 -17.77
C ASN A 506 -7.86 -4.74 -17.92
N TRP A 507 -7.70 -5.48 -16.84
CA TRP A 507 -7.93 -6.93 -16.79
C TRP A 507 -9.41 -7.31 -16.70
N PHE A 508 -10.32 -6.34 -16.50
CA PHE A 508 -11.68 -6.55 -16.03
C PHE A 508 -12.77 -6.22 -17.05
N ARG A 509 -12.37 -5.98 -18.31
CA ARG A 509 -13.34 -5.71 -19.37
C ARG A 509 -14.27 -6.90 -19.57
N ARG A 510 -15.57 -6.61 -19.82
CA ARG A 510 -16.62 -7.63 -19.93
C ARG A 510 -17.34 -7.53 -21.27
N ASP A 511 -17.90 -8.66 -21.69
CA ASP A 511 -18.87 -8.71 -22.79
C ASP A 511 -20.26 -8.24 -22.33
N SER A 512 -21.21 -8.22 -23.24
CA SER A 512 -22.62 -7.84 -22.97
C SER A 512 -23.33 -8.80 -22.01
N GLY A 513 -22.82 -10.01 -21.82
CA GLY A 513 -23.31 -11.02 -20.88
C GLY A 513 -22.67 -10.92 -19.49
N GLY A 514 -21.70 -10.00 -19.30
CA GLY A 514 -21.00 -9.82 -18.05
C GLY A 514 -19.80 -10.75 -17.84
N LYS A 515 -19.43 -11.58 -18.84
CA LYS A 515 -18.26 -12.45 -18.82
C LYS A 515 -16.98 -11.62 -19.01
N PHE A 516 -15.93 -11.89 -18.25
CA PHE A 516 -14.63 -11.28 -18.48
C PHE A 516 -14.05 -11.70 -19.84
N LEU A 517 -13.58 -10.71 -20.60
CA LEU A 517 -12.96 -10.92 -21.92
C LEU A 517 -11.51 -11.43 -21.82
N TRP A 518 -10.82 -11.17 -20.71
CA TRP A 518 -9.46 -11.58 -20.47
C TRP A 518 -9.38 -12.57 -19.31
N PRO A 519 -8.62 -13.67 -19.43
CA PRO A 519 -8.55 -14.68 -18.37
C PRO A 519 -7.88 -14.21 -17.08
N GLY A 520 -6.96 -13.24 -17.18
CA GLY A 520 -6.23 -12.73 -16.01
C GLY A 520 -5.14 -13.66 -15.49
N PHE A 521 -4.72 -13.43 -14.24
CA PHE A 521 -3.72 -14.22 -13.53
C PHE A 521 -2.40 -14.41 -14.34
N GLY A 522 -1.94 -15.63 -14.49
CA GLY A 522 -0.70 -15.97 -15.23
C GLY A 522 -0.69 -15.47 -16.68
N GLU A 523 -1.86 -15.32 -17.31
CA GLU A 523 -1.98 -14.81 -18.68
C GLU A 523 -1.65 -13.32 -18.78
N ASN A 524 -1.69 -12.58 -17.68
CA ASN A 524 -1.23 -11.17 -17.64
C ASN A 524 0.23 -11.04 -18.07
N ALA A 525 1.05 -12.08 -17.91
CA ALA A 525 2.43 -12.12 -18.40
C ALA A 525 2.55 -11.84 -19.89
N ARG A 526 1.55 -12.20 -20.71
CA ARG A 526 1.52 -11.94 -22.15
C ARG A 526 1.40 -10.46 -22.47
N VAL A 527 0.60 -9.76 -21.69
CA VAL A 527 0.42 -8.31 -21.81
C VAL A 527 1.68 -7.57 -21.34
N LEU A 528 2.29 -8.05 -20.24
CA LEU A 528 3.58 -7.52 -19.78
C LEU A 528 4.68 -7.78 -20.82
N LYS A 529 4.75 -8.98 -21.39
CA LYS A 529 5.69 -9.30 -22.47
C LYS A 529 5.56 -8.32 -23.65
N TRP A 530 4.33 -8.09 -24.14
CA TRP A 530 4.12 -7.12 -25.21
C TRP A 530 4.66 -5.73 -24.83
N ALA A 531 4.39 -5.26 -23.63
CA ALA A 531 4.91 -3.98 -23.16
C ALA A 531 6.45 -3.96 -23.12
N LEU A 532 7.09 -5.04 -22.67
CA LEU A 532 8.56 -5.16 -22.67
C LEU A 532 9.12 -5.23 -24.10
N ASP A 533 8.47 -5.95 -25.01
CA ASP A 533 8.85 -6.00 -26.43
C ASP A 533 8.72 -4.60 -27.10
N ARG A 534 7.76 -3.77 -26.64
CA ARG A 534 7.64 -2.36 -27.06
C ARG A 534 8.81 -1.50 -26.61
N LEU A 535 9.41 -1.79 -25.45
CA LEU A 535 10.62 -1.08 -24.98
C LEU A 535 11.80 -1.32 -25.91
N ASP A 536 11.89 -2.54 -26.44
CA ASP A 536 12.99 -2.98 -27.33
C ASP A 536 12.68 -2.76 -28.82
N ALA A 537 11.54 -2.13 -29.16
CA ALA A 537 11.02 -1.97 -30.52
C ALA A 537 10.90 -3.33 -31.26
N ALA A 538 10.66 -4.42 -30.52
CA ALA A 538 10.59 -5.79 -31.03
C ALA A 538 9.18 -6.20 -31.48
N THR A 539 8.17 -5.37 -31.26
CA THR A 539 6.77 -5.64 -31.66
C THR A 539 6.06 -4.39 -32.16
N ASP A 540 5.07 -4.59 -33.02
CA ASP A 540 4.26 -3.53 -33.60
C ASP A 540 3.10 -3.09 -32.66
N ALA A 541 2.57 -1.91 -32.94
CA ALA A 541 1.40 -1.35 -32.28
C ALA A 541 0.57 -0.52 -33.26
N VAL A 542 -0.72 -0.43 -32.99
CA VAL A 542 -1.66 0.41 -33.73
C VAL A 542 -1.84 1.73 -32.99
N ALA A 543 -1.64 2.84 -33.70
CA ALA A 543 -1.93 4.16 -33.18
C ALA A 543 -3.46 4.35 -33.08
N THR A 544 -3.92 4.80 -31.92
CA THR A 544 -5.32 5.11 -31.62
C THR A 544 -5.43 6.50 -30.99
N PRO A 545 -6.61 7.08 -30.86
CA PRO A 545 -6.79 8.36 -30.17
C PRO A 545 -6.28 8.38 -28.72
N ILE A 546 -6.17 7.22 -28.07
CA ILE A 546 -5.81 7.09 -26.65
C ILE A 546 -4.37 6.61 -26.42
N GLY A 547 -3.61 6.36 -27.47
CA GLY A 547 -2.24 5.82 -27.42
C GLY A 547 -2.06 4.64 -28.36
N PHE A 548 -1.01 3.85 -28.15
CA PHE A 548 -0.73 2.67 -28.95
C PHE A 548 -1.32 1.42 -28.28
N VAL A 549 -1.99 0.57 -29.08
CA VAL A 549 -2.55 -0.71 -28.62
C VAL A 549 -1.96 -1.86 -29.46
N PRO A 550 -1.85 -3.08 -28.93
CA PRO A 550 -1.42 -4.22 -29.72
C PRO A 550 -2.44 -4.60 -30.79
N THR A 551 -1.98 -5.18 -31.89
CA THR A 551 -2.83 -6.05 -32.72
C THR A 551 -3.04 -7.38 -32.01
N CYS A 552 -4.05 -8.17 -32.41
CA CYS A 552 -4.25 -9.50 -31.85
C CYS A 552 -3.04 -10.42 -32.07
N ASP A 553 -2.32 -10.25 -33.18
CA ASP A 553 -1.14 -11.04 -33.52
C ASP A 553 0.13 -10.59 -32.78
N ALA A 554 0.13 -9.39 -32.21
CA ALA A 554 1.27 -8.86 -31.45
C ALA A 554 1.34 -9.43 -30.02
N LEU A 555 0.24 -10.02 -29.53
CA LEU A 555 0.22 -10.73 -28.25
C LEU A 555 0.61 -12.20 -28.47
N ASP A 556 1.49 -12.72 -27.63
CA ASP A 556 1.85 -14.12 -27.63
C ASP A 556 0.65 -15.00 -27.20
N ARG A 557 0.08 -15.71 -28.15
CA ARG A 557 -1.13 -16.53 -27.96
C ARG A 557 -0.84 -18.01 -27.74
N THR A 558 0.42 -18.40 -27.63
CA THR A 558 0.82 -19.82 -27.47
C THR A 558 0.17 -20.41 -26.22
N GLY A 559 -0.73 -21.38 -26.39
CA GLY A 559 -1.47 -22.02 -25.31
C GLY A 559 -2.54 -21.17 -24.62
N LEU A 560 -2.84 -19.98 -25.14
CA LEU A 560 -3.90 -19.10 -24.62
C LEU A 560 -5.28 -19.57 -25.12
N ASP A 561 -6.18 -19.87 -24.19
CA ASP A 561 -7.57 -20.24 -24.48
C ASP A 561 -8.48 -18.98 -24.47
N ILE A 562 -8.49 -18.26 -25.58
CA ILE A 562 -9.35 -17.09 -25.81
C ILE A 562 -9.83 -17.10 -27.27
N SER A 563 -11.08 -16.75 -27.50
CA SER A 563 -11.58 -16.60 -28.86
C SER A 563 -11.02 -15.33 -29.53
N ASP A 564 -10.89 -15.33 -30.86
CA ASP A 564 -10.50 -14.14 -31.63
C ASP A 564 -11.47 -12.98 -31.36
N GLN A 565 -12.76 -13.27 -31.24
CA GLN A 565 -13.79 -12.28 -30.95
C GLN A 565 -13.57 -11.63 -29.56
N ASP A 566 -13.32 -12.42 -28.52
CA ASP A 566 -13.09 -11.92 -27.16
C ASP A 566 -11.80 -11.08 -27.10
N LEU A 567 -10.73 -11.53 -27.78
CA LEU A 567 -9.48 -10.79 -27.84
C LEU A 567 -9.62 -9.44 -28.58
N HIS A 568 -10.30 -9.43 -29.73
CA HIS A 568 -10.61 -8.20 -30.43
C HIS A 568 -11.45 -7.26 -29.57
N ALA A 569 -12.46 -7.77 -28.87
CA ALA A 569 -13.27 -6.99 -27.95
C ALA A 569 -12.46 -6.45 -26.75
N ALA A 570 -11.52 -7.24 -26.22
CA ALA A 570 -10.64 -6.80 -25.13
C ALA A 570 -9.70 -5.65 -25.54
N LEU A 571 -9.22 -5.65 -26.80
CA LEU A 571 -8.31 -4.65 -27.34
C LEU A 571 -9.00 -3.44 -28.01
N ALA A 572 -10.31 -3.51 -28.25
CA ALA A 572 -11.06 -2.51 -29.00
C ALA A 572 -11.08 -1.15 -28.31
N VAL A 573 -10.88 -0.10 -29.10
CA VAL A 573 -11.04 1.30 -28.72
C VAL A 573 -12.33 1.83 -29.33
N ASN A 574 -13.38 1.99 -28.51
CA ASN A 574 -14.66 2.52 -28.92
C ASN A 574 -14.64 4.05 -28.85
N ILE A 575 -14.74 4.72 -30.01
CA ILE A 575 -14.64 6.18 -30.10
C ILE A 575 -15.77 6.89 -29.34
N ASP A 576 -17.00 6.40 -29.43
CA ASP A 576 -18.15 7.06 -28.78
C ASP A 576 -18.08 6.93 -27.23
N GLU A 577 -17.63 5.79 -26.73
CA GLU A 577 -17.37 5.62 -25.30
C GLU A 577 -16.29 6.57 -24.80
N TRP A 578 -15.21 6.76 -25.59
CA TRP A 578 -14.13 7.67 -25.23
C TRP A 578 -14.51 9.15 -25.34
N VAL A 579 -15.44 9.52 -26.23
CA VAL A 579 -16.04 10.88 -26.22
C VAL A 579 -16.75 11.13 -24.91
N THR A 580 -17.57 10.18 -24.45
CA THR A 580 -18.25 10.26 -23.13
C THR A 580 -17.24 10.27 -21.98
N GLU A 581 -16.20 9.46 -22.05
CA GLU A 581 -15.12 9.45 -21.03
C GLU A 581 -14.40 10.79 -20.98
N ALA A 582 -14.13 11.45 -22.11
CA ALA A 582 -13.50 12.77 -22.17
C ALA A 582 -14.35 13.86 -21.50
N GLU A 583 -15.69 13.75 -21.55
CA GLU A 583 -16.61 14.63 -20.80
C GLU A 583 -16.51 14.37 -19.29
N SER A 584 -16.48 13.10 -18.90
CA SER A 584 -16.30 12.69 -17.49
C SER A 584 -14.94 13.14 -16.92
N ILE A 585 -13.87 13.12 -17.74
CA ILE A 585 -12.55 13.62 -17.35
C ILE A 585 -12.60 15.15 -17.14
N ASP A 586 -13.28 15.89 -18.01
CA ASP A 586 -13.43 17.34 -17.85
C ASP A 586 -14.13 17.71 -16.55
N TYR A 587 -15.20 16.98 -16.22
CA TYR A 587 -15.90 17.13 -14.94
C TYR A 587 -14.99 16.81 -13.74
N TRP A 588 -14.22 15.73 -13.83
CA TRP A 588 -13.22 15.38 -12.81
C TRP A 588 -12.18 16.49 -12.62
N TYR A 589 -11.61 17.00 -13.70
CA TYR A 589 -10.63 18.09 -13.64
C TYR A 589 -11.21 19.38 -13.10
N ALA A 590 -12.47 19.70 -13.42
CA ALA A 590 -13.17 20.83 -12.84
C ALA A 590 -13.36 20.68 -11.32
N SER A 591 -13.57 19.45 -10.82
CA SER A 591 -13.75 19.17 -9.39
C SER A 591 -12.47 19.31 -8.56
N ILE A 592 -11.28 19.22 -9.19
CA ILE A 592 -10.00 19.47 -8.51
C ILE A 592 -9.89 20.94 -8.06
N GLY A 593 -10.55 21.84 -8.78
CA GLY A 593 -10.70 23.25 -8.41
C GLY A 593 -9.47 24.12 -8.61
N GLY A 594 -9.70 25.40 -8.73
CA GLY A 594 -8.70 26.45 -8.72
C GLY A 594 -7.65 26.36 -9.83
N ASN A 595 -6.50 26.96 -9.56
CA ASN A 595 -5.33 26.98 -10.46
C ASN A 595 -4.34 25.82 -10.19
N ARG A 596 -4.78 24.78 -9.48
CA ARG A 596 -3.90 23.69 -9.03
C ARG A 596 -3.80 22.54 -10.04
N LEU A 597 -4.78 22.38 -10.95
CA LEU A 597 -4.66 21.42 -12.04
C LEU A 597 -3.63 21.93 -13.06
N PRO A 598 -2.58 21.16 -13.40
CA PRO A 598 -1.60 21.54 -14.40
C PRO A 598 -2.24 21.83 -15.77
N ASP A 599 -1.82 22.90 -16.43
CA ASP A 599 -2.31 23.26 -17.78
C ASP A 599 -1.96 22.18 -18.81
N GLU A 600 -0.84 21.49 -18.63
CA GLU A 600 -0.41 20.38 -19.49
C GLU A 600 -1.47 19.27 -19.56
N LEU A 601 -2.17 18.98 -18.46
CA LEU A 601 -3.24 17.96 -18.44
C LEU A 601 -4.51 18.45 -19.16
N ARG A 602 -4.81 19.76 -19.11
CA ARG A 602 -5.89 20.37 -19.91
C ARG A 602 -5.57 20.30 -21.40
N VAL A 603 -4.31 20.54 -21.76
CA VAL A 603 -3.82 20.43 -23.15
C VAL A 603 -3.97 18.99 -23.64
N GLU A 604 -3.61 17.98 -22.83
CA GLU A 604 -3.77 16.57 -23.18
C GLU A 604 -5.24 16.17 -23.37
N LEU A 605 -6.16 16.68 -22.54
CA LEU A 605 -7.60 16.46 -22.71
C LEU A 605 -8.10 17.09 -24.04
N GLY A 606 -7.64 18.30 -24.36
CA GLY A 606 -7.94 18.94 -25.63
C GLY A 606 -7.41 18.15 -26.83
N ALA A 607 -6.17 17.64 -26.72
CA ALA A 607 -5.56 16.80 -27.75
C ALA A 607 -6.31 15.45 -27.92
N LEU A 608 -6.75 14.84 -26.83
CA LEU A 608 -7.60 13.63 -26.89
C LEU A 608 -8.90 13.92 -27.66
N ARG A 609 -9.59 15.01 -27.35
CA ARG A 609 -10.83 15.40 -28.05
C ARG A 609 -10.60 15.60 -29.54
N MET A 610 -9.50 16.21 -29.95
CA MET A 610 -9.14 16.37 -31.36
C MET A 610 -8.91 15.02 -32.05
N ARG A 611 -8.09 14.13 -31.46
CA ARG A 611 -7.84 12.79 -32.00
C ARG A 611 -9.12 11.95 -32.12
N LEU A 612 -10.05 12.07 -31.16
CA LEU A 612 -11.35 11.38 -31.20
C LEU A 612 -12.23 11.94 -32.34
N ALA A 613 -12.25 13.26 -32.53
CA ALA A 613 -13.02 13.89 -33.62
C ALA A 613 -12.49 13.46 -35.01
N GLU A 614 -11.19 13.42 -35.20
CA GLU A 614 -10.55 12.95 -36.45
C GLU A 614 -10.89 11.47 -36.72
N ALA A 615 -10.75 10.60 -35.71
CA ALA A 615 -11.06 9.18 -35.84
C ALA A 615 -12.55 8.94 -36.18
N ARG A 616 -13.46 9.73 -35.58
CA ARG A 616 -14.92 9.67 -35.86
C ARG A 616 -15.25 10.08 -37.29
N GLN A 617 -14.50 11.03 -37.87
CA GLN A 617 -14.66 11.43 -39.27
C GLN A 617 -14.19 10.32 -40.22
N THR A 618 -13.04 9.73 -39.93
CA THR A 618 -12.46 8.65 -40.73
C THR A 618 -13.32 7.39 -40.75
N SER A 619 -13.99 7.08 -39.62
CA SER A 619 -14.89 5.91 -39.53
C SER A 619 -16.23 6.09 -40.26
N ARG A 620 -16.58 7.30 -40.71
CA ARG A 620 -17.80 7.63 -41.47
C ARG A 620 -17.60 7.68 -42.98
N LEU A 621 -16.34 7.65 -43.42
CA LEU A 621 -15.94 7.57 -44.82
C LEU A 621 -15.66 6.11 -45.22
#